data_11f7e1610238f0b7125554aff40a9403
#
_entry.id   11f7e1610238f0b7125554aff40a9403
#
_cell.length_a   1.000
_cell.length_b   1.000
_cell.length_c   1.000
_cell.angle_alpha   90.00
_cell.angle_beta   90.00
_cell.angle_gamma   90.00
#
_symmetry.space_group_name_H-M   'P 1'
#
loop_
_entity.id
_entity.type
_entity.pdbx_description
1 polymer ?
#
loop_
_entity_poly.entity_id
_entity_poly.type
_entity_poly.pdbx_seq_one_letter_code
_entity_poly.pdbx_strand_id
1 'polypeptide(L)'
;LLGHELGHVNARHAAQRQGQAMVAQVAVTGVNIIGSAAGFGGLTDLGTQLGASALLSSYSRDNEREADALGQEYMVRAGYPASGMVGLQQLLVDQQKESPGMLQTMFSTHPMSKERRDTAREMAESKYAATSKRDVGRERFMDSTAALRQIKPTITACQNGETAMAGKQYGKAEEQFRTALKNTPRDYAANVLMAQCLAVQDKDGQALEYAQTATKIYPQEAQAQKLVGVLALGQRDPALAYEHLDQYDRLLPGDAGVTFLKGVSLEGMGKRQEAASQYAAYLRRTRQGKAAEYSVSRLKSWGYLK
;
A
#
# COMPACT_ATOMS: atom_id res chain seq x y z
N LEU A 1 19.40 -0.83 -8.16
CA LEU A 1 18.03 -1.16 -7.74
C LEU A 1 17.00 -0.74 -8.78
N LEU A 2 16.83 0.56 -9.07
CA LEU A 2 15.80 1.03 -10.03
C LEU A 2 15.88 0.35 -11.39
N GLY A 3 17.09 0.13 -11.93
CA GLY A 3 17.29 -0.59 -13.20
C GLY A 3 16.79 -2.04 -13.12
N HIS A 4 16.99 -2.73 -12.00
CA HIS A 4 16.50 -4.08 -11.75
C HIS A 4 14.97 -4.12 -11.73
N GLU A 5 14.31 -3.22 -10.99
CA GLU A 5 12.85 -3.13 -10.95
C GLU A 5 12.26 -2.83 -12.35
N LEU A 6 12.89 -1.93 -13.11
CA LEU A 6 12.50 -1.69 -14.50
C LEU A 6 12.70 -2.93 -15.38
N GLY A 7 13.69 -3.77 -15.08
CA GLY A 7 13.88 -5.08 -15.72
C GLY A 7 12.65 -5.97 -15.53
N HIS A 8 12.15 -6.09 -14.30
CA HIS A 8 10.92 -6.84 -14.01
C HIS A 8 9.70 -6.30 -14.76
N VAL A 9 9.55 -4.97 -14.82
CA VAL A 9 8.43 -4.33 -15.52
C VAL A 9 8.50 -4.61 -17.03
N ASN A 10 9.66 -4.39 -17.66
CA ASN A 10 9.82 -4.56 -19.09
C ASN A 10 9.71 -6.03 -19.53
N ALA A 11 10.23 -6.96 -18.75
CA ALA A 11 10.07 -8.39 -18.97
C ALA A 11 8.67 -8.91 -18.59
N ARG A 12 7.80 -8.06 -18.03
CA ARG A 12 6.43 -8.39 -17.61
C ARG A 12 6.35 -9.54 -16.59
N HIS A 13 7.34 -9.65 -15.70
CA HIS A 13 7.43 -10.76 -14.74
C HIS A 13 6.22 -10.83 -13.80
N ALA A 14 5.65 -9.67 -13.40
CA ALA A 14 4.42 -9.63 -12.61
C ALA A 14 3.23 -10.25 -13.37
N ALA A 15 3.08 -9.96 -14.66
CA ALA A 15 2.01 -10.52 -15.48
C ALA A 15 2.20 -12.03 -15.72
N GLN A 16 3.44 -12.49 -15.94
CA GLN A 16 3.77 -13.90 -16.04
C GLN A 16 3.41 -14.65 -14.76
N ARG A 17 3.78 -14.08 -13.60
CA ARG A 17 3.46 -14.63 -12.29
C ARG A 17 1.95 -14.70 -12.05
N GLN A 18 1.21 -13.66 -12.44
CA GLN A 18 -0.24 -13.65 -12.33
C GLN A 18 -0.89 -14.71 -13.24
N GLY A 19 -0.38 -14.91 -14.45
CA GLY A 19 -0.81 -15.99 -15.34
C GLY A 19 -0.54 -17.38 -14.74
N GLN A 20 0.65 -17.59 -14.16
CA GLN A 20 0.98 -18.83 -13.45
C GLN A 20 0.06 -19.07 -12.24
N ALA A 21 -0.29 -18.00 -11.51
CA ALA A 21 -1.23 -18.05 -10.40
C ALA A 21 -2.62 -18.51 -10.85
N MET A 22 -3.12 -17.96 -11.95
CA MET A 22 -4.42 -18.36 -12.51
C MET A 22 -4.42 -19.83 -12.94
N VAL A 23 -3.36 -20.30 -13.60
CA VAL A 23 -3.19 -21.72 -13.98
C VAL A 23 -3.11 -22.62 -12.75
N ALA A 24 -2.34 -22.22 -11.73
CA ALA A 24 -2.25 -22.95 -10.47
C ALA A 24 -3.60 -23.01 -9.75
N GLN A 25 -4.37 -21.94 -9.75
CA GLN A 25 -5.70 -21.91 -9.14
C GLN A 25 -6.70 -22.81 -9.86
N VAL A 26 -6.64 -22.89 -11.19
CA VAL A 26 -7.46 -23.83 -11.98
C VAL A 26 -7.06 -25.27 -11.64
N ALA A 27 -5.76 -25.58 -11.55
CA ALA A 27 -5.27 -26.88 -11.16
C ALA A 27 -5.70 -27.26 -9.74
N VAL A 28 -5.57 -26.33 -8.77
CA VAL A 28 -6.02 -26.50 -7.38
C VAL A 28 -7.51 -26.79 -7.32
N THR A 29 -8.33 -26.04 -8.06
CA THR A 29 -9.77 -26.26 -8.12
C THR A 29 -10.10 -27.64 -8.66
N GLY A 30 -9.40 -28.09 -9.71
CA GLY A 30 -9.55 -29.44 -10.27
C GLY A 30 -9.17 -30.54 -9.27
N VAL A 31 -8.05 -30.39 -8.55
CA VAL A 31 -7.61 -31.33 -7.50
C VAL A 31 -8.60 -31.36 -6.33
N ASN A 32 -9.15 -30.22 -5.92
CA ASN A 32 -10.13 -30.14 -4.83
C ASN A 32 -11.46 -30.82 -5.21
N ILE A 33 -11.91 -30.67 -6.45
CA ILE A 33 -13.11 -31.37 -6.94
C ILE A 33 -12.89 -32.90 -6.88
N ILE A 34 -11.74 -33.39 -7.34
CA ILE A 34 -11.39 -34.80 -7.31
C ILE A 34 -11.19 -35.29 -5.87
N GLY A 35 -10.48 -34.52 -5.04
CA GLY A 35 -10.21 -34.85 -3.64
C GLY A 35 -11.49 -34.87 -2.80
N SER A 36 -12.41 -33.97 -3.03
CA SER A 36 -13.73 -33.94 -2.36
C SER A 36 -14.58 -35.15 -2.75
N ALA A 37 -14.56 -35.53 -4.03
CA ALA A 37 -15.24 -36.72 -4.51
C ALA A 37 -14.65 -38.02 -3.93
N ALA A 38 -13.35 -38.03 -3.58
CA ALA A 38 -12.64 -39.15 -2.93
C ALA A 38 -12.69 -39.11 -1.39
N GLY A 39 -13.32 -38.10 -0.75
CA GLY A 39 -13.44 -37.97 0.70
C GLY A 39 -12.27 -37.28 1.41
N PHE A 40 -11.31 -36.71 0.67
CA PHE A 40 -10.11 -36.03 1.22
C PHE A 40 -10.15 -34.51 1.11
N GLY A 41 -11.31 -33.88 0.86
CA GLY A 41 -11.44 -32.47 0.51
C GLY A 41 -10.79 -31.47 1.47
N GLY A 42 -10.89 -31.69 2.77
CA GLY A 42 -10.32 -30.75 3.76
C GLY A 42 -8.80 -30.74 3.87
N LEU A 43 -8.14 -31.85 3.58
CA LEU A 43 -6.65 -31.96 3.57
C LEU A 43 -6.03 -31.42 2.28
N THR A 44 -6.74 -31.58 1.16
CA THR A 44 -6.29 -31.07 -0.14
C THR A 44 -6.41 -29.54 -0.20
N ASP A 45 -7.43 -28.94 0.40
CA ASP A 45 -7.62 -27.47 0.44
C ASP A 45 -6.46 -26.77 1.16
N LEU A 46 -6.07 -27.23 2.33
CA LEU A 46 -5.02 -26.60 3.13
C LEU A 46 -3.64 -26.73 2.45
N GLY A 47 -3.32 -27.91 1.94
CA GLY A 47 -2.03 -28.18 1.27
C GLY A 47 -1.87 -27.41 -0.05
N THR A 48 -2.94 -27.27 -0.81
CA THR A 48 -2.93 -26.57 -2.10
C THR A 48 -2.93 -25.05 -1.93
N GLN A 49 -3.63 -24.49 -0.93
CA GLN A 49 -3.59 -23.06 -0.63
C GLN A 49 -2.22 -22.61 -0.12
N LEU A 50 -1.57 -23.38 0.75
CA LEU A 50 -0.24 -23.07 1.25
C LEU A 50 0.82 -23.17 0.14
N GLY A 51 0.74 -24.20 -0.72
CA GLY A 51 1.64 -24.38 -1.87
C GLY A 51 1.48 -23.28 -2.92
N ALA A 52 0.26 -22.88 -3.24
CA ALA A 52 -0.01 -21.80 -4.17
C ALA A 52 0.50 -20.43 -3.64
N SER A 53 0.29 -20.15 -2.36
CA SER A 53 0.76 -18.91 -1.72
C SER A 53 2.29 -18.80 -1.73
N ALA A 54 3.00 -19.89 -1.47
CA ALA A 54 4.47 -19.94 -1.50
C ALA A 54 5.03 -19.72 -2.90
N LEU A 55 4.40 -20.32 -3.94
CA LEU A 55 4.77 -20.13 -5.34
C LEU A 55 4.56 -18.68 -5.84
N LEU A 56 3.61 -17.96 -5.22
CA LEU A 56 3.26 -16.60 -5.61
C LEU A 56 4.03 -15.51 -4.86
N SER A 57 4.79 -15.86 -3.82
CA SER A 57 5.46 -14.91 -2.94
C SER A 57 6.78 -14.36 -3.48
N SER A 58 7.46 -15.07 -4.41
CA SER A 58 8.75 -14.65 -4.94
C SER A 58 8.85 -14.80 -6.47
N TYR A 59 9.71 -14.02 -7.09
CA TYR A 59 10.08 -14.22 -8.48
C TYR A 59 10.93 -15.49 -8.65
N SER A 60 10.85 -16.11 -9.84
CA SER A 60 11.72 -17.25 -10.16
C SER A 60 13.18 -16.79 -10.28
N ARG A 61 14.13 -17.70 -10.11
CA ARG A 61 15.56 -17.39 -10.32
C ARG A 61 15.85 -16.89 -11.73
N ASP A 62 15.11 -17.37 -12.72
CA ASP A 62 15.29 -16.95 -14.11
C ASP A 62 14.74 -15.53 -14.32
N ASN A 63 13.61 -15.17 -13.72
CA ASN A 63 13.10 -13.80 -13.73
C ASN A 63 14.10 -12.83 -13.08
N GLU A 64 14.73 -13.22 -11.98
CA GLU A 64 15.74 -12.43 -11.29
C GLU A 64 16.99 -12.22 -12.16
N ARG A 65 17.49 -13.28 -12.83
CA ARG A 65 18.63 -13.19 -13.75
C ARG A 65 18.33 -12.26 -14.94
N GLU A 66 17.15 -12.39 -15.51
CA GLU A 66 16.71 -11.52 -16.59
C GLU A 66 16.60 -10.06 -16.14
N ALA A 67 16.01 -9.80 -14.98
CA ALA A 67 15.90 -8.47 -14.40
C ALA A 67 17.28 -7.86 -14.08
N ASP A 68 18.23 -8.66 -13.58
CA ASP A 68 19.62 -8.23 -13.35
C ASP A 68 20.31 -7.85 -14.65
N ALA A 69 20.21 -8.69 -15.70
CA ALA A 69 20.83 -8.44 -16.99
C ALA A 69 20.27 -7.17 -17.67
N LEU A 70 18.95 -7.02 -17.69
CA LEU A 70 18.27 -5.82 -18.21
C LEU A 70 18.61 -4.60 -17.37
N GLY A 71 18.59 -4.74 -16.03
CA GLY A 71 18.91 -3.64 -15.12
C GLY A 71 20.34 -3.14 -15.27
N GLN A 72 21.29 -4.03 -15.48
CA GLN A 72 22.69 -3.68 -15.73
C GLN A 72 22.85 -2.98 -17.09
N GLU A 73 22.14 -3.44 -18.12
CA GLU A 73 22.11 -2.76 -19.42
C GLU A 73 21.52 -1.35 -19.29
N TYR A 74 20.41 -1.18 -18.59
CA TYR A 74 19.78 0.14 -18.41
C TYR A 74 20.69 1.11 -17.66
N MET A 75 21.41 0.64 -16.62
CA MET A 75 22.41 1.46 -15.95
C MET A 75 23.48 1.95 -16.91
N VAL A 76 24.03 1.05 -17.72
CA VAL A 76 25.07 1.38 -18.70
C VAL A 76 24.57 2.38 -19.73
N ARG A 77 23.36 2.20 -20.25
CA ARG A 77 22.71 3.13 -21.19
C ARG A 77 22.42 4.49 -20.55
N ALA A 78 22.14 4.52 -19.25
CA ALA A 78 21.97 5.76 -18.50
C ALA A 78 23.29 6.44 -18.10
N GLY A 79 24.44 5.91 -18.54
CA GLY A 79 25.75 6.50 -18.33
C GLY A 79 26.49 6.04 -17.07
N TYR A 80 25.92 5.11 -16.29
CA TYR A 80 26.53 4.58 -15.07
C TYR A 80 27.48 3.41 -15.36
N PRO A 81 28.44 3.13 -14.44
CA PRO A 81 29.30 1.95 -14.56
C PRO A 81 28.53 0.68 -14.23
N ALA A 82 28.78 -0.38 -15.00
CA ALA A 82 28.14 -1.69 -14.78
C ALA A 82 28.46 -2.29 -13.40
N SER A 83 29.59 -1.91 -12.79
CA SER A 83 29.99 -2.32 -11.42
C SER A 83 29.00 -1.90 -10.32
N GLY A 84 28.15 -0.91 -10.58
CA GLY A 84 27.10 -0.52 -9.64
C GLY A 84 26.08 -1.64 -9.36
N MET A 85 25.80 -2.54 -10.32
CA MET A 85 25.00 -3.74 -10.07
C MET A 85 25.73 -4.72 -9.14
N VAL A 86 27.03 -4.91 -9.37
CA VAL A 86 27.86 -5.77 -8.50
C VAL A 86 27.87 -5.26 -7.06
N GLY A 87 28.01 -3.94 -6.87
CA GLY A 87 27.96 -3.31 -5.55
C GLY A 87 26.61 -3.50 -4.85
N LEU A 88 25.50 -3.36 -5.58
CA LEU A 88 24.15 -3.62 -5.05
C LEU A 88 24.00 -5.09 -4.63
N GLN A 89 24.37 -6.03 -5.48
CA GLN A 89 24.29 -7.45 -5.20
C GLN A 89 25.16 -7.86 -4.00
N GLN A 90 26.37 -7.28 -3.88
CA GLN A 90 27.25 -7.51 -2.74
C GLN A 90 26.62 -7.02 -1.43
N LEU A 91 26.11 -5.78 -1.43
CA LEU A 91 25.44 -5.21 -0.28
C LEU A 91 24.28 -6.10 0.22
N LEU A 92 23.48 -6.60 -0.70
CA LEU A 92 22.34 -7.46 -0.38
C LEU A 92 22.80 -8.83 0.16
N VAL A 93 23.86 -9.41 -0.39
CA VAL A 93 24.46 -10.68 0.13
C VAL A 93 25.00 -10.49 1.55
N ASP A 94 25.66 -9.37 1.84
CA ASP A 94 26.23 -9.08 3.15
C ASP A 94 25.14 -8.88 4.21
N GLN A 95 24.09 -8.15 3.86
CA GLN A 95 22.98 -7.87 4.78
C GLN A 95 22.05 -9.06 5.04
N GLN A 96 22.06 -10.07 4.19
CA GLN A 96 21.26 -11.29 4.42
C GLN A 96 21.61 -11.98 5.74
N LYS A 97 22.81 -11.73 6.31
CA LYS A 97 23.30 -12.33 7.55
C LYS A 97 22.92 -11.55 8.82
N GLU A 98 22.53 -10.29 8.74
CA GLU A 98 22.58 -9.38 9.88
C GLU A 98 21.26 -8.78 10.37
N SER A 99 20.15 -8.82 9.62
CA SER A 99 18.96 -8.07 10.07
C SER A 99 17.62 -8.55 9.59
N PRO A 100 16.65 -8.76 10.52
CA PRO A 100 15.23 -8.72 10.20
C PRO A 100 14.80 -7.25 10.07
N GLY A 101 14.27 -6.84 8.92
CA GLY A 101 13.79 -5.48 8.69
C GLY A 101 13.18 -5.30 7.30
N MET A 102 13.09 -4.04 6.83
CA MET A 102 12.53 -3.69 5.51
C MET A 102 13.19 -4.49 4.36
N LEU A 103 14.48 -4.80 4.47
CA LEU A 103 15.21 -5.64 3.53
C LEU A 103 14.75 -7.11 3.54
N GLN A 104 14.18 -7.60 4.63
CA GLN A 104 13.60 -8.94 4.71
C GLN A 104 12.49 -9.14 3.67
N THR A 105 11.65 -8.12 3.46
CA THR A 105 10.59 -8.16 2.44
C THR A 105 11.21 -8.23 1.04
N MET A 106 12.25 -7.45 0.75
CA MET A 106 12.99 -7.57 -0.51
C MET A 106 13.60 -8.96 -0.71
N PHE A 107 14.22 -9.53 0.34
CA PHE A 107 14.80 -10.88 0.26
C PHE A 107 13.76 -11.97 0.05
N SER A 108 12.56 -11.81 0.59
CA SER A 108 11.47 -12.78 0.40
C SER A 108 10.90 -12.79 -1.02
N THR A 109 10.89 -11.63 -1.68
CA THR A 109 10.38 -11.47 -3.04
C THR A 109 11.45 -11.61 -4.12
N HIS A 110 12.72 -11.28 -3.79
CA HIS A 110 13.88 -11.29 -4.68
C HIS A 110 15.00 -12.17 -4.10
N PRO A 111 15.00 -13.49 -4.35
CA PRO A 111 16.01 -14.38 -3.78
C PRO A 111 17.43 -13.98 -4.20
N MET A 112 18.25 -13.63 -3.22
CA MET A 112 19.64 -13.25 -3.44
C MET A 112 20.52 -14.48 -3.56
N SER A 113 21.52 -14.45 -4.46
CA SER A 113 22.50 -15.50 -4.57
C SER A 113 23.88 -14.94 -4.91
N LYS A 114 24.92 -15.62 -4.44
CA LYS A 114 26.29 -15.33 -4.84
C LYS A 114 26.50 -15.45 -6.35
N GLU A 115 25.79 -16.37 -6.96
CA GLU A 115 25.78 -16.59 -8.43
C GLU A 115 25.34 -15.31 -9.17
N ARG A 116 24.24 -14.66 -8.77
CA ARG A 116 23.76 -13.43 -9.40
C ARG A 116 24.80 -12.32 -9.33
N ARG A 117 25.44 -12.16 -8.17
CA ARG A 117 26.56 -11.21 -8.00
C ARG A 117 27.73 -11.54 -8.92
N ASP A 118 28.12 -12.81 -9.01
CA ASP A 118 29.28 -13.23 -9.79
C ASP A 118 29.00 -13.09 -11.30
N THR A 119 27.77 -13.38 -11.75
CA THR A 119 27.32 -13.12 -13.12
C THR A 119 27.34 -11.61 -13.43
N ALA A 120 26.85 -10.75 -12.54
CA ALA A 120 26.88 -9.32 -12.72
C ALA A 120 28.33 -8.78 -12.81
N ARG A 121 29.28 -9.38 -12.06
CA ARG A 121 30.70 -9.05 -12.13
C ARG A 121 31.30 -9.47 -13.47
N GLU A 122 31.07 -10.69 -13.91
CA GLU A 122 31.54 -11.17 -15.20
C GLU A 122 31.06 -10.26 -16.34
N MET A 123 29.79 -9.88 -16.33
CA MET A 123 29.24 -8.95 -17.31
C MET A 123 29.90 -7.56 -17.23
N ALA A 124 30.19 -7.05 -16.05
CA ALA A 124 30.85 -5.77 -15.84
C ALA A 124 32.30 -5.78 -16.37
N GLU A 125 33.02 -6.89 -16.18
CA GLU A 125 34.42 -7.06 -16.55
C GLU A 125 34.61 -7.46 -18.02
N SER A 126 33.58 -8.05 -18.66
CA SER A 126 33.61 -8.47 -20.07
C SER A 126 32.83 -7.49 -20.97
N LYS A 127 31.53 -7.70 -21.11
CA LYS A 127 30.64 -6.93 -22.03
C LYS A 127 30.66 -5.43 -21.78
N TYR A 128 30.80 -5.03 -20.52
CA TYR A 128 30.74 -3.63 -20.08
C TYR A 128 32.06 -3.08 -19.54
N ALA A 129 33.19 -3.72 -19.81
CA ALA A 129 34.50 -3.32 -19.31
C ALA A 129 34.84 -1.84 -19.58
N ALA A 130 34.45 -1.31 -20.73
CA ALA A 130 34.62 0.09 -21.09
C ALA A 130 33.93 1.11 -20.15
N THR A 131 33.00 0.64 -19.31
CA THR A 131 32.28 1.50 -18.36
C THR A 131 32.95 1.61 -16.99
N SER A 132 34.02 0.86 -16.73
CA SER A 132 34.70 0.75 -15.42
C SER A 132 35.17 2.07 -14.82
N LYS A 133 35.51 3.04 -15.66
CA LYS A 133 36.01 4.38 -15.25
C LYS A 133 34.89 5.43 -15.15
N ARG A 134 33.63 5.07 -15.40
CA ARG A 134 32.51 6.02 -15.31
C ARG A 134 32.26 6.40 -13.86
N ASP A 135 31.81 7.64 -13.64
CA ASP A 135 31.38 8.10 -12.34
C ASP A 135 30.10 7.37 -11.89
N VAL A 136 30.06 6.96 -10.64
CA VAL A 136 28.86 6.36 -10.02
C VAL A 136 27.75 7.39 -9.69
N GLY A 137 28.03 8.68 -9.87
CA GLY A 137 27.09 9.76 -9.63
C GLY A 137 26.69 9.96 -8.18
N ARG A 138 27.58 9.58 -7.22
CA ARG A 138 27.29 9.62 -5.79
C ARG A 138 26.92 11.02 -5.31
N GLU A 139 27.67 12.04 -5.68
CA GLU A 139 27.42 13.43 -5.26
C GLU A 139 26.07 13.91 -5.79
N ARG A 140 25.78 13.72 -7.07
CA ARG A 140 24.49 14.06 -7.66
C ARG A 140 23.35 13.34 -6.94
N PHE A 141 23.48 12.06 -6.58
CA PHE A 141 22.49 11.32 -5.83
C PHE A 141 22.31 11.93 -4.43
N MET A 142 23.41 12.26 -3.75
CA MET A 142 23.36 12.85 -2.42
C MET A 142 22.68 14.21 -2.43
N ASP A 143 22.95 15.05 -3.41
CA ASP A 143 22.32 16.36 -3.53
C ASP A 143 20.85 16.23 -3.89
N SER A 144 20.51 15.41 -4.90
CA SER A 144 19.13 15.20 -5.34
C SER A 144 18.24 14.55 -4.26
N THR A 145 18.82 13.83 -3.33
CA THR A 145 18.07 13.17 -2.23
C THR A 145 18.22 13.89 -0.88
N ALA A 146 18.86 15.06 -0.84
CA ALA A 146 19.11 15.78 0.42
C ALA A 146 17.82 16.07 1.19
N ALA A 147 16.79 16.59 0.52
CA ALA A 147 15.49 16.87 1.12
C ALA A 147 14.82 15.60 1.70
N LEU A 148 14.89 14.49 0.96
CA LEU A 148 14.37 13.20 1.44
C LEU A 148 15.11 12.71 2.69
N ARG A 149 16.43 12.88 2.75
CA ARG A 149 17.21 12.50 3.94
C ARG A 149 16.91 13.38 5.16
N GLN A 150 16.57 14.65 4.93
CA GLN A 150 16.18 15.55 6.03
C GLN A 150 14.88 15.10 6.71
N ILE A 151 13.94 14.50 5.97
CA ILE A 151 12.68 13.98 6.54
C ILE A 151 12.80 12.56 7.09
N LYS A 152 13.98 11.91 7.02
CA LYS A 152 14.16 10.55 7.56
C LYS A 152 13.73 10.41 9.02
N PRO A 153 14.05 11.34 9.95
CA PRO A 153 13.57 11.24 11.33
C PRO A 153 12.03 11.24 11.43
N THR A 154 11.35 12.03 10.59
CA THR A 154 9.90 12.05 10.51
C THR A 154 9.34 10.70 10.05
N ILE A 155 9.91 10.13 8.98
CA ILE A 155 9.53 8.82 8.47
C ILE A 155 9.71 7.74 9.53
N THR A 156 10.87 7.72 10.21
CA THR A 156 11.15 6.76 11.28
C THR A 156 10.17 6.89 12.44
N ALA A 157 9.85 8.11 12.84
CA ALA A 157 8.87 8.35 13.89
C ALA A 157 7.46 7.89 13.47
N CYS A 158 7.04 8.13 12.22
CA CYS A 158 5.77 7.60 11.71
C CYS A 158 5.74 6.07 11.74
N GLN A 159 6.77 5.38 11.27
CA GLN A 159 6.88 3.92 11.28
C GLN A 159 6.82 3.33 12.70
N ASN A 160 7.51 3.97 13.65
CA ASN A 160 7.45 3.56 15.07
C ASN A 160 6.04 3.77 15.65
N GLY A 161 5.39 4.87 15.27
CA GLY A 161 4.01 5.16 15.66
C GLY A 161 3.03 4.13 15.11
N GLU A 162 3.13 3.76 13.84
CA GLU A 162 2.30 2.71 13.22
C GLU A 162 2.51 1.35 13.90
N THR A 163 3.77 1.02 14.21
CA THR A 163 4.09 -0.21 14.96
C THR A 163 3.42 -0.21 16.34
N ALA A 164 3.46 0.92 17.04
CA ALA A 164 2.79 1.09 18.33
C ALA A 164 1.26 1.03 18.19
N MET A 165 0.68 1.60 17.13
CA MET A 165 -0.76 1.49 16.80
C MET A 165 -1.17 0.03 16.59
N ALA A 166 -0.41 -0.73 15.81
CA ALA A 166 -0.67 -2.15 15.59
C ALA A 166 -0.62 -2.95 16.91
N GLY A 167 0.26 -2.57 17.82
CA GLY A 167 0.34 -3.12 19.20
C GLY A 167 -0.68 -2.53 20.19
N LYS A 168 -1.63 -1.69 19.73
CA LYS A 168 -2.62 -0.99 20.57
C LYS A 168 -2.00 -0.11 21.67
N GLN A 169 -0.76 0.31 21.49
CA GLN A 169 -0.03 1.19 22.41
C GLN A 169 -0.24 2.66 22.01
N TYR A 170 -1.49 3.12 22.04
CA TYR A 170 -1.90 4.40 21.45
C TYR A 170 -1.17 5.62 22.04
N GLY A 171 -0.88 5.62 23.34
CA GLY A 171 -0.09 6.70 23.95
C GLY A 171 1.33 6.81 23.40
N LYS A 172 2.00 5.65 23.16
CA LYS A 172 3.31 5.65 22.51
C LYS A 172 3.22 6.06 21.03
N ALA A 173 2.18 5.62 20.34
CA ALA A 173 1.95 6.01 18.95
C ALA A 173 1.79 7.53 18.84
N GLU A 174 0.97 8.14 19.69
CA GLU A 174 0.76 9.58 19.75
C GLU A 174 2.08 10.34 19.98
N GLU A 175 2.93 9.87 20.89
CA GLU A 175 4.25 10.46 21.15
C GLU A 175 5.16 10.43 19.91
N GLN A 176 5.17 9.30 19.19
CA GLN A 176 5.93 9.16 17.96
C GLN A 176 5.40 10.08 16.83
N PHE A 177 4.08 10.16 16.65
CA PHE A 177 3.50 11.06 15.65
C PHE A 177 3.72 12.53 16.03
N ARG A 178 3.69 12.87 17.32
CA ARG A 178 4.05 14.19 17.81
C ARG A 178 5.51 14.54 17.48
N THR A 179 6.41 13.57 17.64
CA THR A 179 7.81 13.71 17.24
C THR A 179 7.96 13.92 15.74
N ALA A 180 7.23 13.17 14.92
CA ALA A 180 7.20 13.35 13.47
C ALA A 180 6.75 14.76 13.10
N LEU A 181 5.67 15.24 13.68
CA LEU A 181 5.10 16.59 13.43
C LEU A 181 5.96 17.72 13.98
N LYS A 182 6.74 17.48 15.03
CA LYS A 182 7.74 18.44 15.50
C LYS A 182 8.86 18.65 14.49
N ASN A 183 9.29 17.57 13.84
CA ASN A 183 10.33 17.61 12.81
C ASN A 183 9.81 18.19 11.48
N THR A 184 8.60 17.80 11.09
CA THR A 184 7.98 18.22 9.83
C THR A 184 6.49 18.53 10.06
N PRO A 185 6.13 19.75 10.50
CA PRO A 185 4.74 20.07 10.88
C PRO A 185 3.73 19.95 9.72
N ARG A 186 4.20 20.11 8.49
CA ARG A 186 3.40 20.00 7.27
C ARG A 186 3.61 18.67 6.54
N ASP A 187 3.95 17.60 7.24
CA ASP A 187 3.94 16.26 6.67
C ASP A 187 2.51 15.72 6.62
N TYR A 188 2.05 15.38 5.42
CA TYR A 188 0.69 14.87 5.20
C TYR A 188 0.44 13.57 5.96
N ALA A 189 1.36 12.60 5.81
CA ALA A 189 1.21 11.27 6.41
C ALA A 189 1.19 11.36 7.95
N ALA A 190 2.09 12.14 8.54
CA ALA A 190 2.14 12.32 9.99
C ALA A 190 0.85 12.95 10.55
N ASN A 191 0.25 13.93 9.83
CA ASN A 191 -1.04 14.50 10.23
C ASN A 191 -2.17 13.48 10.13
N VAL A 192 -2.25 12.68 9.07
CA VAL A 192 -3.25 11.60 8.92
C VAL A 192 -3.10 10.56 10.03
N LEU A 193 -1.88 10.09 10.28
CA LEU A 193 -1.60 9.08 11.30
C LEU A 193 -1.91 9.59 12.72
N MET A 194 -1.58 10.85 13.01
CA MET A 194 -1.96 11.48 14.28
C MET A 194 -3.48 11.56 14.43
N ALA A 195 -4.20 11.97 13.40
CA ALA A 195 -5.65 12.01 13.40
C ALA A 195 -6.28 10.64 13.67
N GLN A 196 -5.80 9.60 12.99
CA GLN A 196 -6.24 8.23 13.21
C GLN A 196 -5.94 7.75 14.64
N CYS A 197 -4.75 8.06 15.16
CA CYS A 197 -4.35 7.69 16.51
C CYS A 197 -5.22 8.38 17.58
N LEU A 198 -5.59 9.62 17.37
CA LEU A 198 -6.46 10.36 18.28
C LEU A 198 -7.91 9.86 18.19
N ALA A 199 -8.40 9.54 17.00
CA ALA A 199 -9.75 9.02 16.79
C ALA A 199 -9.98 7.68 17.54
N VAL A 200 -9.01 6.76 17.53
CA VAL A 200 -9.12 5.50 18.28
C VAL A 200 -9.00 5.68 19.80
N GLN A 201 -8.66 6.87 20.26
CA GLN A 201 -8.62 7.28 21.67
C GLN A 201 -9.84 8.13 22.06
N ASP A 202 -10.87 8.21 21.22
CA ASP A 202 -12.07 9.05 21.40
C ASP A 202 -11.75 10.55 21.55
N LYS A 203 -10.60 11.01 21.04
CA LYS A 203 -10.17 12.41 21.02
C LYS A 203 -10.59 13.10 19.71
N ASP A 204 -11.87 12.94 19.34
CA ASP A 204 -12.39 13.30 18.00
C ASP A 204 -12.17 14.75 17.59
N GLY A 205 -12.26 15.71 18.53
CA GLY A 205 -12.00 17.13 18.23
C GLY A 205 -10.59 17.38 17.73
N GLN A 206 -9.60 16.86 18.46
CA GLN A 206 -8.19 16.96 18.05
C GLN A 206 -7.90 16.17 16.77
N ALA A 207 -8.51 14.98 16.64
CA ALA A 207 -8.39 14.18 15.43
C ALA A 207 -8.87 14.95 14.18
N LEU A 208 -10.00 15.66 14.29
CA LEU A 208 -10.54 16.46 13.21
C LEU A 208 -9.59 17.59 12.80
N GLU A 209 -8.96 18.28 13.74
CA GLU A 209 -7.99 19.35 13.46
C GLU A 209 -6.80 18.85 12.63
N TYR A 210 -6.22 17.71 13.01
CA TYR A 210 -5.13 17.10 12.25
C TYR A 210 -5.58 16.59 10.88
N ALA A 211 -6.77 15.97 10.78
CA ALA A 211 -7.32 15.53 9.50
C ALA A 211 -7.57 16.69 8.54
N GLN A 212 -8.14 17.81 9.03
CA GLN A 212 -8.32 19.03 8.25
C GLN A 212 -6.98 19.67 7.85
N THR A 213 -5.97 19.59 8.70
CA THR A 213 -4.62 20.04 8.37
C THR A 213 -4.06 19.21 7.20
N ALA A 214 -4.25 17.91 7.23
CA ALA A 214 -3.82 17.02 6.13
C ALA A 214 -4.52 17.38 4.81
N THR A 215 -5.83 17.66 4.81
CA THR A 215 -6.55 18.07 3.58
C THR A 215 -6.04 19.39 3.01
N LYS A 216 -5.56 20.31 3.84
CA LYS A 216 -4.96 21.58 3.40
C LYS A 216 -3.55 21.38 2.83
N ILE A 217 -2.80 20.40 3.34
CA ILE A 217 -1.44 20.09 2.87
C ILE A 217 -1.49 19.41 1.50
N TYR A 218 -2.38 18.42 1.33
CA TYR A 218 -2.51 17.68 0.08
C TYR A 218 -3.99 17.47 -0.28
N PRO A 219 -4.64 18.46 -0.89
CA PRO A 219 -6.08 18.42 -1.18
C PRO A 219 -6.50 17.33 -2.17
N GLN A 220 -5.58 16.88 -3.01
CA GLN A 220 -5.82 15.84 -4.03
C GLN A 220 -5.76 14.42 -3.47
N GLU A 221 -5.40 14.26 -2.21
CA GLU A 221 -5.33 12.95 -1.59
C GLU A 221 -6.66 12.60 -0.89
N ALA A 222 -7.27 11.49 -1.33
CA ALA A 222 -8.62 11.12 -0.91
C ALA A 222 -8.70 10.71 0.58
N GLN A 223 -7.66 10.07 1.11
CA GLN A 223 -7.71 9.48 2.46
C GLN A 223 -8.06 10.49 3.56
N ALA A 224 -7.44 11.67 3.55
CA ALA A 224 -7.72 12.71 4.54
C ALA A 224 -9.14 13.25 4.40
N GLN A 225 -9.66 13.36 3.17
CA GLN A 225 -11.04 13.78 2.92
C GLN A 225 -12.04 12.82 3.58
N LYS A 226 -11.86 11.51 3.41
CA LYS A 226 -12.70 10.50 4.06
C LYS A 226 -12.61 10.58 5.58
N LEU A 227 -11.40 10.77 6.11
CA LEU A 227 -11.18 10.86 7.55
C LEU A 227 -11.91 12.05 8.17
N VAL A 228 -11.81 13.23 7.56
CA VAL A 228 -12.60 14.41 7.99
C VAL A 228 -14.09 14.12 7.96
N GLY A 229 -14.59 13.53 6.87
CA GLY A 229 -16.00 13.21 6.74
C GLY A 229 -16.52 12.26 7.83
N VAL A 230 -15.74 11.23 8.18
CA VAL A 230 -16.11 10.29 9.25
C VAL A 230 -16.08 10.96 10.63
N LEU A 231 -15.03 11.73 10.94
CA LEU A 231 -14.89 12.45 12.21
C LEU A 231 -15.97 13.52 12.40
N ALA A 232 -16.31 14.25 11.34
CA ALA A 232 -17.39 15.24 11.36
C ALA A 232 -18.75 14.62 11.65
N LEU A 233 -19.05 13.43 11.11
CA LEU A 233 -20.26 12.67 11.49
C LEU A 233 -20.27 12.32 12.98
N GLY A 234 -19.15 11.88 13.53
CA GLY A 234 -19.00 11.62 14.97
C GLY A 234 -19.29 12.86 15.82
N GLN A 235 -18.89 14.05 15.35
CA GLN A 235 -19.13 15.33 16.01
C GLN A 235 -20.51 15.96 15.69
N ARG A 236 -21.37 15.24 14.96
CA ARG A 236 -22.70 15.71 14.54
C ARG A 236 -22.66 16.94 13.65
N ASP A 237 -21.63 17.07 12.85
CA ASP A 237 -21.55 18.05 11.77
C ASP A 237 -21.77 17.37 10.40
N PRO A 238 -23.03 17.15 10.01
CA PRO A 238 -23.34 16.47 8.77
C PRO A 238 -23.03 17.31 7.53
N ALA A 239 -22.94 18.64 7.66
CA ALA A 239 -22.62 19.51 6.54
C ALA A 239 -21.15 19.39 6.15
N LEU A 240 -20.24 19.50 7.13
CA LEU A 240 -18.80 19.28 6.94
C LEU A 240 -18.54 17.83 6.47
N ALA A 241 -19.24 16.87 7.04
CA ALA A 241 -19.12 15.46 6.63
C ALA A 241 -19.46 15.27 5.15
N TYR A 242 -20.59 15.81 4.70
CA TYR A 242 -21.00 15.68 3.32
C TYR A 242 -20.01 16.33 2.36
N GLU A 243 -19.53 17.52 2.67
CA GLU A 243 -18.55 18.26 1.87
C GLU A 243 -17.30 17.40 1.59
N HIS A 244 -16.71 16.86 2.65
CA HIS A 244 -15.48 16.11 2.55
C HIS A 244 -15.67 14.69 1.96
N LEU A 245 -16.80 14.03 2.25
CA LEU A 245 -17.14 12.75 1.63
C LEU A 245 -17.45 12.89 0.13
N ASP A 246 -18.06 13.98 -0.28
CA ASP A 246 -18.28 14.28 -1.68
C ASP A 246 -16.98 14.58 -2.41
N GLN A 247 -16.07 15.29 -1.77
CA GLN A 247 -14.70 15.51 -2.30
C GLN A 247 -13.94 14.17 -2.44
N TYR A 248 -14.03 13.29 -1.45
CA TYR A 248 -13.48 11.94 -1.56
C TYR A 248 -14.01 11.20 -2.78
N ASP A 249 -15.33 11.20 -2.96
CA ASP A 249 -16.01 10.47 -4.04
C ASP A 249 -15.63 11.01 -5.44
N ARG A 250 -15.32 12.31 -5.55
CA ARG A 250 -14.77 12.93 -6.77
C ARG A 250 -13.33 12.48 -7.05
N LEU A 251 -12.50 12.34 -6.02
CA LEU A 251 -11.10 11.95 -6.14
C LEU A 251 -10.96 10.44 -6.38
N LEU A 252 -11.77 9.63 -5.70
CA LEU A 252 -11.74 8.18 -5.75
C LEU A 252 -13.17 7.63 -5.79
N PRO A 253 -13.81 7.60 -6.95
CA PRO A 253 -15.20 7.18 -7.07
C PRO A 253 -15.38 5.68 -6.86
N GLY A 254 -16.54 5.30 -6.31
CA GLY A 254 -16.94 3.91 -6.26
C GLY A 254 -16.89 3.25 -4.89
N ASP A 255 -16.53 3.95 -3.82
CA ASP A 255 -16.60 3.44 -2.44
C ASP A 255 -18.07 3.39 -1.96
N ALA A 256 -18.61 2.16 -1.80
CA ALA A 256 -19.97 1.98 -1.32
C ALA A 256 -20.16 2.53 0.11
N GLY A 257 -19.14 2.40 0.99
CA GLY A 257 -19.18 2.94 2.35
C GLY A 257 -19.32 4.46 2.34
N VAL A 258 -18.60 5.15 1.46
CA VAL A 258 -18.73 6.61 1.30
C VAL A 258 -20.10 6.99 0.76
N THR A 259 -20.65 6.23 -0.20
CA THR A 259 -22.02 6.43 -0.67
C THR A 259 -23.03 6.37 0.50
N PHE A 260 -22.90 5.37 1.39
CA PHE A 260 -23.73 5.26 2.59
C PHE A 260 -23.54 6.45 3.54
N LEU A 261 -22.30 6.83 3.83
CA LEU A 261 -21.99 7.95 4.74
C LEU A 261 -22.48 9.30 4.19
N LYS A 262 -22.44 9.51 2.87
CA LYS A 262 -23.08 10.68 2.21
C LYS A 262 -24.60 10.69 2.46
N GLY A 263 -25.23 9.50 2.40
CA GLY A 263 -26.64 9.35 2.77
C GLY A 263 -26.92 9.75 4.22
N VAL A 264 -26.11 9.28 5.17
CA VAL A 264 -26.20 9.66 6.59
C VAL A 264 -26.03 11.15 6.80
N SER A 265 -25.07 11.76 6.12
CA SER A 265 -24.83 13.20 6.18
C SER A 265 -26.03 14.00 5.67
N LEU A 266 -26.58 13.63 4.52
CA LEU A 266 -27.77 14.27 3.93
C LEU A 266 -29.00 14.11 4.83
N GLU A 267 -29.18 12.96 5.45
CA GLU A 267 -30.23 12.72 6.44
C GLU A 267 -30.08 13.65 7.65
N GLY A 268 -28.84 13.76 8.19
CA GLY A 268 -28.53 14.68 9.30
C GLY A 268 -28.81 16.14 8.96
N MET A 269 -28.70 16.54 7.70
CA MET A 269 -29.07 17.87 7.19
C MET A 269 -30.57 18.03 6.91
N GLY A 270 -31.39 16.98 7.11
CA GLY A 270 -32.82 16.99 6.77
C GLY A 270 -33.14 16.84 5.27
N LYS A 271 -32.16 16.61 4.42
CA LYS A 271 -32.27 16.44 2.97
C LYS A 271 -32.73 15.02 2.59
N ARG A 272 -33.94 14.68 3.01
CA ARG A 272 -34.48 13.32 2.97
C ARG A 272 -34.49 12.69 1.58
N GLN A 273 -34.85 13.42 0.53
CA GLN A 273 -34.90 12.89 -0.82
C GLN A 273 -33.50 12.56 -1.37
N GLU A 274 -32.54 13.44 -1.11
CA GLU A 274 -31.15 13.24 -1.52
C GLU A 274 -30.53 12.07 -0.73
N ALA A 275 -30.79 11.97 0.58
CA ALA A 275 -30.38 10.84 1.41
C ALA A 275 -30.95 9.51 0.89
N ALA A 276 -32.23 9.47 0.53
CA ALA A 276 -32.87 8.28 -0.04
C ALA A 276 -32.19 7.84 -1.34
N SER A 277 -31.80 8.79 -2.19
CA SER A 277 -31.05 8.50 -3.42
C SER A 277 -29.69 7.83 -3.13
N GLN A 278 -28.96 8.31 -2.11
CA GLN A 278 -27.68 7.72 -1.70
C GLN A 278 -27.87 6.31 -1.09
N TYR A 279 -28.88 6.11 -0.22
CA TYR A 279 -29.18 4.79 0.33
C TYR A 279 -29.59 3.79 -0.74
N ALA A 280 -30.40 4.21 -1.71
CA ALA A 280 -30.74 3.36 -2.84
C ALA A 280 -29.52 3.03 -3.72
N ALA A 281 -28.62 3.98 -3.94
CA ALA A 281 -27.37 3.76 -4.66
C ALA A 281 -26.46 2.77 -3.90
N TYR A 282 -26.36 2.89 -2.58
CA TYR A 282 -25.64 1.95 -1.74
C TYR A 282 -26.21 0.53 -1.85
N LEU A 283 -27.53 0.36 -1.74
CA LEU A 283 -28.21 -0.95 -1.78
C LEU A 283 -28.11 -1.65 -3.14
N ARG A 284 -27.86 -0.92 -4.23
CA ARG A 284 -27.56 -1.55 -5.53
C ARG A 284 -26.21 -2.31 -5.52
N ARG A 285 -25.28 -1.94 -4.63
CA ARG A 285 -23.94 -2.54 -4.53
C ARG A 285 -23.82 -3.53 -3.37
N THR A 286 -24.51 -3.27 -2.25
CA THR A 286 -24.38 -4.03 -1.01
C THR A 286 -25.73 -4.23 -0.36
N ARG A 287 -26.15 -5.48 -0.19
CA ARG A 287 -27.48 -5.83 0.34
C ARG A 287 -27.43 -6.45 1.75
N GLN A 288 -26.26 -6.56 2.34
CA GLN A 288 -26.03 -7.24 3.62
C GLN A 288 -25.29 -6.32 4.61
N GLY A 289 -25.48 -6.60 5.91
CA GLY A 289 -24.85 -5.89 7.00
C GLY A 289 -25.65 -4.68 7.49
N LYS A 290 -25.22 -4.16 8.65
CA LYS A 290 -25.94 -3.11 9.41
C LYS A 290 -26.27 -1.85 8.57
N ALA A 291 -25.36 -1.41 7.70
CA ALA A 291 -25.59 -0.25 6.84
C ALA A 291 -26.69 -0.50 5.79
N ALA A 292 -26.78 -1.73 5.27
CA ALA A 292 -27.87 -2.10 4.36
C ALA A 292 -29.22 -2.17 5.08
N GLU A 293 -29.26 -2.79 6.27
CA GLU A 293 -30.45 -2.85 7.14
C GLU A 293 -30.92 -1.44 7.49
N TYR A 294 -29.99 -0.56 7.89
CA TYR A 294 -30.30 0.83 8.16
C TYR A 294 -30.88 1.53 6.94
N SER A 295 -30.23 1.40 5.79
CA SER A 295 -30.71 2.02 4.54
C SER A 295 -32.11 1.56 4.16
N VAL A 296 -32.39 0.24 4.23
CA VAL A 296 -33.73 -0.32 3.98
C VAL A 296 -34.76 0.24 4.97
N SER A 297 -34.44 0.26 6.25
CA SER A 297 -35.31 0.80 7.31
C SER A 297 -35.69 2.25 7.04
N ARG A 298 -34.70 3.10 6.68
CA ARG A 298 -34.95 4.53 6.39
C ARG A 298 -35.80 4.70 5.13
N LEU A 299 -35.49 3.98 4.07
CA LEU A 299 -36.27 4.05 2.82
C LEU A 299 -37.72 3.59 3.03
N LYS A 300 -37.96 2.54 3.84
CA LYS A 300 -39.33 2.10 4.20
C LYS A 300 -40.05 3.16 5.04
N SER A 301 -39.39 3.71 6.08
CA SER A 301 -39.97 4.72 6.94
C SER A 301 -40.34 6.03 6.20
N TRP A 302 -39.69 6.28 5.08
CA TRP A 302 -39.95 7.45 4.24
C TRP A 302 -40.89 7.16 3.05
N GLY A 303 -41.35 5.90 2.86
CA GLY A 303 -42.24 5.48 1.80
C GLY A 303 -41.57 5.29 0.44
N TYR A 304 -40.25 5.21 0.36
CA TYR A 304 -39.49 4.93 -0.87
C TYR A 304 -39.35 3.43 -1.19
N LEU A 305 -39.56 2.58 -0.17
CA LEU A 305 -39.66 1.12 -0.29
C LEU A 305 -40.93 0.60 0.37
N LYS A 306 -41.55 -0.44 -0.22
CA LYS A 306 -42.67 -1.18 0.37
C LYS A 306 -42.19 -2.25 1.35
#